data_b050a79cf55f2e4ea76a4c8dbb7ba0ab
#
_entry.id   b050a79cf55f2e4ea76a4c8dbb7ba0ab
#
_cell.length_a   1.000
_cell.length_b   1.000
_cell.length_c   1.000
_cell.angle_alpha   90.00
_cell.angle_beta   90.00
_cell.angle_gamma   90.00
#
_symmetry.space_group_name_H-M   'P 1'
#
loop_
_entity.id
_entity.type
_entity.pdbx_description
1 polymer ?
#
loop_
_entity_poly.entity_id
_entity_poly.type
_entity_poly.pdbx_seq_one_letter_code
_entity_poly.pdbx_strand_id
1 'polypeptide(L)'
;MAQWQTLSDRINTVAPSATLAVDSKAKAMKAAGLDVVGFGAGEPNFPTPANVVKAAADACLDPKNYKYTPTPGLPELREAIAAKMLRDSGYEVNADQVVVTNGGKQAVYESFQILLNDGDEVIIPAPYWTSYPEAVKLAGGVPVEVFAGADVNFEPSLEALEAARTEHTKAIIVNSPNNPTGAVWKLETVEAIGRWAVEHHIWVISDEIYEHLNYDDAHTTYIGAAVPECRGQLLVLNGVAKTYAMPGWRVGWMVAPLEVAKAAAKLQGHMTSNVANISQRAALAAVAGPLDEVHEMRKAFDARRRAIVTALNDIEGVNCPTPTGAFYVFADITALLGKPLGPKGTVSDTSADFAAALLDEAHVAAVPGEAFGAPGYLRFSYALADEDLAEGMRRFKEWAN
;
A
#
# COMPACT_ATOMS: atom_id res chain seq x y z
N MET A 1 -36.53 -4.87 29.54
CA MET A 1 -35.23 -5.43 29.04
C MET A 1 -34.26 -4.26 28.93
N ALA A 2 -33.11 -4.33 29.57
CA ALA A 2 -32.11 -3.26 29.43
C ALA A 2 -31.66 -3.25 27.95
N GLN A 3 -31.80 -2.09 27.31
CA GLN A 3 -31.32 -1.90 25.94
C GLN A 3 -29.79 -1.89 26.00
N TRP A 4 -29.16 -2.93 25.40
CA TRP A 4 -27.70 -2.97 25.32
C TRP A 4 -27.21 -1.74 24.56
N GLN A 5 -26.13 -1.14 25.06
CA GLN A 5 -25.49 -0.03 24.38
C GLN A 5 -24.99 -0.51 23.00
N THR A 6 -25.24 0.28 21.96
CA THR A 6 -24.74 0.02 20.62
C THR A 6 -23.23 0.31 20.53
N LEU A 7 -22.56 -0.28 19.53
CA LEU A 7 -21.18 0.11 19.20
C LEU A 7 -21.11 1.60 18.83
N SER A 8 -19.93 2.21 18.88
CA SER A 8 -19.76 3.60 18.48
C SER A 8 -20.13 3.78 17.00
N ASP A 9 -20.72 4.92 16.66
CA ASP A 9 -21.08 5.24 15.28
C ASP A 9 -19.84 5.19 14.37
N ARG A 10 -18.70 5.62 14.88
CA ARG A 10 -17.42 5.60 14.15
C ARG A 10 -17.05 4.21 13.64
N ILE A 11 -17.15 3.15 14.45
CA ILE A 11 -16.79 1.80 13.98
C ILE A 11 -17.80 1.27 12.96
N ASN A 12 -19.04 1.73 12.98
CA ASN A 12 -20.06 1.34 12.03
C ASN A 12 -19.87 1.97 10.64
N THR A 13 -19.04 3.02 10.50
CA THR A 13 -18.69 3.63 9.20
C THR A 13 -17.56 2.89 8.49
N VAL A 14 -16.84 2.00 9.18
CA VAL A 14 -15.66 1.31 8.65
C VAL A 14 -16.07 0.01 7.97
N ALA A 15 -15.71 -0.13 6.70
CA ALA A 15 -15.94 -1.35 5.94
C ALA A 15 -14.92 -2.45 6.28
N PRO A 16 -15.31 -3.73 6.29
CA PRO A 16 -14.36 -4.83 6.36
C PRO A 16 -13.37 -4.79 5.20
N SER A 17 -12.11 -5.20 5.47
CA SER A 17 -11.09 -5.24 4.41
C SER A 17 -11.43 -6.30 3.36
N ALA A 18 -11.75 -5.86 2.14
CA ALA A 18 -12.06 -6.75 1.02
C ALA A 18 -10.86 -7.66 0.66
N THR A 19 -9.64 -7.14 0.74
CA THR A 19 -8.41 -7.94 0.50
C THR A 19 -8.25 -9.07 1.50
N LEU A 20 -8.53 -8.81 2.79
CA LEU A 20 -8.50 -9.85 3.83
C LEU A 20 -9.66 -10.84 3.68
N ALA A 21 -10.83 -10.41 3.23
CA ALA A 21 -11.97 -11.30 3.00
C ALA A 21 -11.68 -12.32 1.88
N VAL A 22 -11.11 -11.87 0.75
CA VAL A 22 -10.70 -12.75 -0.35
C VAL A 22 -9.63 -13.73 0.10
N ASP A 23 -8.58 -13.26 0.80
CA ASP A 23 -7.51 -14.11 1.30
C ASP A 23 -8.02 -15.15 2.32
N SER A 24 -8.92 -14.76 3.22
CA SER A 24 -9.53 -15.65 4.21
C SER A 24 -10.38 -16.73 3.54
N LYS A 25 -11.19 -16.38 2.51
CA LYS A 25 -12.00 -17.34 1.75
C LYS A 25 -11.09 -18.32 1.01
N ALA A 26 -10.03 -17.83 0.34
CA ALA A 26 -9.07 -18.69 -0.35
C ALA A 26 -8.36 -19.66 0.62
N LYS A 27 -7.95 -19.18 1.80
CA LYS A 27 -7.36 -20.03 2.86
C LYS A 27 -8.34 -21.09 3.38
N ALA A 28 -9.60 -20.72 3.59
CA ALA A 28 -10.64 -21.67 4.03
C ALA A 28 -10.88 -22.75 2.97
N MET A 29 -10.91 -22.40 1.68
CA MET A 29 -11.04 -23.36 0.59
C MET A 29 -9.83 -24.31 0.52
N LYS A 30 -8.61 -23.80 0.68
CA LYS A 30 -7.39 -24.63 0.79
C LYS A 30 -7.46 -25.60 1.97
N ALA A 31 -7.90 -25.12 3.12
CA ALA A 31 -8.07 -25.98 4.31
C ALA A 31 -9.13 -27.07 4.11
N ALA A 32 -10.12 -26.84 3.24
CA ALA A 32 -11.12 -27.82 2.81
C ALA A 32 -10.58 -28.80 1.72
N GLY A 33 -9.31 -28.70 1.33
CA GLY A 33 -8.68 -29.58 0.37
C GLY A 33 -8.81 -29.15 -1.09
N LEU A 34 -9.30 -27.93 -1.35
CA LEU A 34 -9.35 -27.38 -2.71
C LEU A 34 -8.00 -26.75 -3.09
N ASP A 35 -7.59 -26.99 -4.32
CA ASP A 35 -6.37 -26.39 -4.87
C ASP A 35 -6.68 -24.98 -5.40
N VAL A 36 -6.46 -23.96 -4.57
CA VAL A 36 -6.73 -22.54 -4.90
C VAL A 36 -5.42 -21.80 -5.13
N VAL A 37 -5.33 -21.07 -6.24
CA VAL A 37 -4.24 -20.12 -6.50
C VAL A 37 -4.63 -18.73 -6.01
N GLY A 38 -3.84 -18.14 -5.10
CA GLY A 38 -4.15 -16.86 -4.48
C GLY A 38 -3.33 -15.70 -5.01
N PHE A 39 -3.96 -14.76 -5.68
CA PHE A 39 -3.36 -13.48 -6.10
C PHE A 39 -3.76 -12.30 -5.20
N GLY A 40 -4.42 -12.57 -4.08
CA GLY A 40 -4.91 -11.53 -3.16
C GLY A 40 -3.84 -10.98 -2.20
N ALA A 41 -2.76 -11.73 -1.96
CA ALA A 41 -1.76 -11.38 -0.96
C ALA A 41 -1.00 -10.09 -1.32
N GLY A 42 -0.87 -9.21 -0.34
CA GLY A 42 -0.14 -7.95 -0.51
C GLY A 42 1.22 -7.98 0.19
N GLU A 43 1.96 -9.10 0.12
CA GLU A 43 3.26 -9.28 0.77
C GLU A 43 4.25 -10.02 -0.13
N PRO A 44 5.56 -9.68 -0.07
CA PRO A 44 6.58 -10.40 -0.80
C PRO A 44 6.64 -11.87 -0.38
N ASN A 45 6.78 -12.77 -1.35
CA ASN A 45 6.95 -14.22 -1.11
C ASN A 45 8.43 -14.62 -0.98
N PHE A 46 9.26 -13.71 -0.49
CA PHE A 46 10.67 -13.90 -0.22
C PHE A 46 10.92 -13.93 1.30
N PRO A 47 11.94 -14.66 1.75
CA PRO A 47 12.35 -14.59 3.15
C PRO A 47 12.92 -13.22 3.48
N THR A 48 12.82 -12.82 4.74
CA THR A 48 13.59 -11.70 5.27
C THR A 48 15.09 -11.94 5.08
N PRO A 49 15.89 -10.94 4.66
CA PRO A 49 17.33 -11.07 4.47
C PRO A 49 18.05 -11.71 5.66
N ALA A 50 19.02 -12.60 5.38
CA ALA A 50 19.66 -13.41 6.40
C ALA A 50 20.42 -12.58 7.46
N ASN A 51 21.06 -11.46 7.04
CA ASN A 51 21.71 -10.52 7.94
C ASN A 51 20.74 -9.86 8.92
N VAL A 52 19.52 -9.59 8.47
CA VAL A 52 18.43 -9.00 9.27
C VAL A 52 17.92 -10.01 10.30
N VAL A 53 17.67 -11.25 9.87
CA VAL A 53 17.29 -12.36 10.78
C VAL A 53 18.35 -12.59 11.84
N LYS A 54 19.62 -12.57 11.44
CA LYS A 54 20.75 -12.70 12.38
C LYS A 54 20.78 -11.57 13.40
N ALA A 55 20.61 -10.32 12.95
CA ALA A 55 20.59 -9.16 13.86
C ALA A 55 19.48 -9.25 14.89
N ALA A 56 18.30 -9.72 14.49
CA ALA A 56 17.21 -9.96 15.42
C ALA A 56 17.51 -11.10 16.43
N ALA A 57 18.08 -12.21 15.96
CA ALA A 57 18.46 -13.32 16.83
C ALA A 57 19.52 -12.88 17.86
N ASP A 58 20.53 -12.14 17.44
CA ASP A 58 21.55 -11.60 18.34
C ASP A 58 20.92 -10.61 19.35
N ALA A 59 19.99 -9.77 18.90
CA ALA A 59 19.27 -8.85 19.78
C ALA A 59 18.40 -9.56 20.83
N CYS A 60 17.85 -10.73 20.51
CA CYS A 60 17.11 -11.56 21.47
C CYS A 60 18.00 -12.11 22.61
N LEU A 61 19.33 -12.19 22.41
CA LEU A 61 20.26 -12.68 23.42
C LEU A 61 20.78 -11.58 24.35
N ASP A 62 20.55 -10.29 24.03
CA ASP A 62 20.95 -9.17 24.88
C ASP A 62 19.76 -8.70 25.76
N PRO A 63 19.83 -8.89 27.11
CA PRO A 63 18.77 -8.50 28.03
C PRO A 63 18.43 -7.00 28.01
N LYS A 64 19.30 -6.13 27.50
CA LYS A 64 19.00 -4.70 27.34
C LYS A 64 17.83 -4.47 26.39
N ASN A 65 17.63 -5.35 25.43
CA ASN A 65 16.57 -5.26 24.42
C ASN A 65 15.19 -5.72 24.92
N TYR A 66 15.08 -6.23 26.16
CA TYR A 66 13.78 -6.62 26.78
C TYR A 66 13.04 -5.45 27.42
N LYS A 67 13.59 -4.24 27.29
CA LYS A 67 13.03 -3.01 27.86
C LYS A 67 12.30 -2.18 26.81
N TYR A 68 11.43 -1.30 27.29
CA TYR A 68 10.85 -0.26 26.44
C TYR A 68 11.95 0.60 25.80
N THR A 69 11.69 1.05 24.59
CA THR A 69 12.49 2.07 23.91
C THR A 69 11.81 3.45 24.02
N PRO A 70 12.46 4.53 23.61
CA PRO A 70 11.73 5.78 23.38
C PRO A 70 10.54 5.56 22.44
N THR A 71 9.40 6.21 22.72
CA THR A 71 8.18 6.08 21.92
C THR A 71 8.40 6.31 20.42
N PRO A 72 9.12 7.37 19.97
CA PRO A 72 9.34 7.59 18.54
C PRO A 72 10.36 6.61 17.92
N GLY A 73 10.88 5.66 18.66
CA GLY A 73 11.81 4.65 18.19
C GLY A 73 13.24 4.79 18.74
N LEU A 74 14.05 3.77 18.51
CA LEU A 74 15.47 3.75 18.86
C LEU A 74 16.19 4.90 18.15
N PRO A 75 17.03 5.69 18.86
CA PRO A 75 17.79 6.77 18.24
C PRO A 75 18.58 6.31 17.01
N GLU A 76 19.26 5.18 17.10
CA GLU A 76 20.10 4.63 16.01
C GLU A 76 19.26 4.26 14.78
N LEU A 77 18.01 3.78 14.96
CA LEU A 77 17.11 3.49 13.85
C LEU A 77 16.61 4.78 13.21
N ARG A 78 16.26 5.79 14.00
CA ARG A 78 15.81 7.09 13.49
C ARG A 78 16.91 7.80 12.70
N GLU A 79 18.15 7.73 13.18
CA GLU A 79 19.34 8.23 12.46
C GLU A 79 19.58 7.48 11.15
N ALA A 80 19.45 6.14 11.17
CA ALA A 80 19.57 5.32 9.96
C ALA A 80 18.47 5.62 8.94
N ILE A 81 17.23 5.87 9.38
CA ILE A 81 16.13 6.29 8.51
C ILE A 81 16.41 7.68 7.92
N ALA A 82 16.91 8.63 8.71
CA ALA A 82 17.27 9.96 8.20
C ALA A 82 18.38 9.87 7.15
N ALA A 83 19.41 9.04 7.39
CA ALA A 83 20.46 8.78 6.41
C ALA A 83 19.95 8.10 5.14
N LYS A 84 18.99 7.16 5.28
CA LYS A 84 18.30 6.53 4.14
C LYS A 84 17.54 7.56 3.31
N MET A 85 16.80 8.47 3.94
CA MET A 85 16.07 9.52 3.22
C MET A 85 17.00 10.33 2.32
N LEU A 86 18.15 10.76 2.84
CA LEU A 86 19.15 11.47 2.05
C LEU A 86 19.73 10.59 0.93
N ARG A 87 20.07 9.34 1.24
CA ARG A 87 20.68 8.39 0.28
C ARG A 87 19.76 8.09 -0.90
N ASP A 88 18.50 7.79 -0.61
CA ASP A 88 17.56 7.22 -1.61
C ASP A 88 16.76 8.31 -2.33
N SER A 89 16.41 9.40 -1.62
CA SER A 89 15.53 10.46 -2.17
C SER A 89 16.23 11.81 -2.38
N GLY A 90 17.41 12.04 -1.77
CA GLY A 90 18.01 13.37 -1.73
C GLY A 90 17.30 14.34 -0.78
N TYR A 91 16.30 13.87 -0.02
CA TYR A 91 15.59 14.68 0.97
C TYR A 91 16.29 14.58 2.34
N GLU A 92 17.01 15.63 2.71
CA GLU A 92 17.69 15.72 4.00
C GLU A 92 16.70 16.01 5.14
N VAL A 93 16.70 15.15 6.17
CA VAL A 93 15.88 15.27 7.37
C VAL A 93 16.69 14.96 8.61
N ASN A 94 16.24 15.45 9.76
CA ASN A 94 16.84 15.12 11.06
C ASN A 94 16.14 13.92 11.70
N ALA A 95 16.84 13.18 12.54
CA ALA A 95 16.27 12.06 13.28
C ALA A 95 15.05 12.46 14.15
N ASP A 96 14.95 13.72 14.58
CA ASP A 96 13.81 14.23 15.35
C ASP A 96 12.51 14.31 14.54
N GLN A 97 12.60 14.32 13.22
CA GLN A 97 11.48 14.31 12.31
C GLN A 97 10.97 12.89 12.02
N VAL A 98 11.65 11.86 12.53
CA VAL A 98 11.32 10.45 12.29
C VAL A 98 10.56 9.88 13.47
N VAL A 99 9.43 9.23 13.21
CA VAL A 99 8.67 8.43 14.18
C VAL A 99 8.51 7.02 13.66
N VAL A 100 9.03 6.04 14.38
CA VAL A 100 8.95 4.62 14.05
C VAL A 100 7.59 4.08 14.52
N THR A 101 6.88 3.38 13.64
CA THR A 101 5.51 2.89 13.85
C THR A 101 5.40 1.37 13.68
N ASN A 102 4.30 0.75 14.16
CA ASN A 102 4.03 -0.69 13.98
C ASN A 102 3.58 -1.01 12.53
N GLY A 103 4.50 -0.80 11.59
CA GLY A 103 4.30 -0.88 10.14
C GLY A 103 3.69 0.40 9.56
N GLY A 104 3.75 0.53 8.23
CA GLY A 104 3.24 1.70 7.51
C GLY A 104 1.75 1.96 7.75
N LYS A 105 0.95 0.92 8.05
CA LYS A 105 -0.48 1.09 8.34
C LYS A 105 -0.74 1.97 9.57
N GLN A 106 0.08 1.86 10.62
CA GLN A 106 -0.01 2.75 11.77
C GLN A 106 0.38 4.17 11.38
N ALA A 107 1.43 4.35 10.57
CA ALA A 107 1.83 5.68 10.09
C ALA A 107 0.69 6.36 9.31
N VAL A 108 -0.01 5.64 8.43
CA VAL A 108 -1.20 6.14 7.72
C VAL A 108 -2.30 6.53 8.70
N TYR A 109 -2.62 5.67 9.65
CA TYR A 109 -3.67 5.94 10.64
C TYR A 109 -3.34 7.18 11.49
N GLU A 110 -2.11 7.26 11.99
CA GLU A 110 -1.65 8.40 12.82
C GLU A 110 -1.63 9.71 12.05
N SER A 111 -1.27 9.69 10.75
CA SER A 111 -1.27 10.89 9.91
C SER A 111 -2.64 11.57 9.93
N PHE A 112 -3.70 10.81 9.72
CA PHE A 112 -5.05 11.36 9.71
C PHE A 112 -5.54 11.74 11.11
N GLN A 113 -5.22 10.95 12.14
CA GLN A 113 -5.56 11.30 13.53
C GLN A 113 -4.91 12.60 14.02
N ILE A 114 -3.77 12.98 13.46
CA ILE A 114 -3.03 14.19 13.85
C ILE A 114 -3.52 15.40 13.05
N LEU A 115 -3.89 15.20 11.79
CA LEU A 115 -4.17 16.29 10.87
C LEU A 115 -5.64 16.69 10.79
N LEU A 116 -6.57 15.74 11.00
CA LEU A 116 -7.99 15.94 10.72
C LEU A 116 -8.82 16.28 11.96
N ASN A 117 -9.76 17.19 11.77
CA ASN A 117 -10.93 17.36 12.62
C ASN A 117 -12.15 16.72 11.94
N ASP A 118 -13.26 16.60 12.68
CA ASP A 118 -14.52 16.10 12.13
C ASP A 118 -14.98 16.96 10.94
N GLY A 119 -15.19 16.33 9.81
CA GLY A 119 -15.62 16.96 8.57
C GLY A 119 -14.50 17.49 7.66
N ASP A 120 -13.24 17.45 8.07
CA ASP A 120 -12.12 17.76 7.19
C ASP A 120 -12.05 16.74 6.04
N GLU A 121 -11.84 17.20 4.81
CA GLU A 121 -11.78 16.37 3.62
C GLU A 121 -10.36 15.95 3.26
N VAL A 122 -10.23 14.70 2.79
CA VAL A 122 -8.98 14.18 2.24
C VAL A 122 -9.19 13.74 0.81
N ILE A 123 -8.47 14.33 -0.13
CA ILE A 123 -8.46 13.87 -1.52
C ILE A 123 -7.65 12.58 -1.61
N ILE A 124 -8.28 11.55 -2.17
CA ILE A 124 -7.69 10.23 -2.38
C ILE A 124 -7.76 9.90 -3.87
N PRO A 125 -6.66 10.04 -4.63
CA PRO A 125 -6.60 9.56 -6.00
C PRO A 125 -6.93 8.07 -6.07
N ALA A 126 -7.95 7.73 -6.85
CA ALA A 126 -8.38 6.34 -7.09
C ALA A 126 -7.87 5.89 -8.47
N PRO A 127 -7.42 4.62 -8.59
CA PRO A 127 -7.45 3.52 -7.61
C PRO A 127 -6.47 3.71 -6.44
N TYR A 128 -6.90 3.33 -5.23
CA TYR A 128 -6.18 3.56 -3.98
C TYR A 128 -6.08 2.29 -3.11
N TRP A 129 -5.15 2.27 -2.16
CA TRP A 129 -5.12 1.21 -1.15
C TRP A 129 -6.33 1.30 -0.20
N THR A 130 -7.04 0.19 -0.05
CA THR A 130 -8.31 0.05 0.67
C THR A 130 -8.32 0.61 2.11
N SER A 131 -7.16 0.83 2.71
CA SER A 131 -7.07 1.35 4.07
C SER A 131 -7.12 2.88 4.17
N TYR A 132 -6.90 3.62 3.08
CA TYR A 132 -6.88 5.08 3.15
C TYR A 132 -8.25 5.67 3.50
N PRO A 133 -9.35 5.37 2.78
CA PRO A 133 -10.65 5.92 3.14
C PRO A 133 -11.10 5.51 4.54
N GLU A 134 -10.80 4.30 4.97
CA GLU A 134 -11.17 3.82 6.29
C GLU A 134 -10.39 4.53 7.41
N ALA A 135 -9.10 4.83 7.19
CA ALA A 135 -8.30 5.59 8.14
C ALA A 135 -8.77 7.06 8.24
N VAL A 136 -9.20 7.67 7.12
CA VAL A 136 -9.82 9.01 7.10
C VAL A 136 -11.11 9.01 7.92
N LYS A 137 -12.03 8.07 7.67
CA LYS A 137 -13.28 7.93 8.43
C LYS A 137 -13.04 7.71 9.93
N LEU A 138 -12.04 6.90 10.30
CA LEU A 138 -11.67 6.67 11.69
C LEU A 138 -11.16 7.94 12.40
N ALA A 139 -10.64 8.89 11.63
CA ALA A 139 -10.21 10.20 12.13
C ALA A 139 -11.33 11.25 12.13
N GLY A 140 -12.56 10.89 11.73
CA GLY A 140 -13.68 11.82 11.59
C GLY A 140 -13.69 12.62 10.30
N GLY A 141 -12.73 12.36 9.40
CA GLY A 141 -12.64 13.02 8.09
C GLY A 141 -13.55 12.41 7.03
N VAL A 142 -13.63 13.08 5.89
CA VAL A 142 -14.42 12.70 4.72
C VAL A 142 -13.47 12.34 3.57
N PRO A 143 -13.45 11.08 3.10
CA PRO A 143 -12.66 10.72 1.91
C PRO A 143 -13.33 11.28 0.65
N VAL A 144 -12.56 11.98 -0.18
CA VAL A 144 -12.98 12.52 -1.48
C VAL A 144 -12.18 11.82 -2.56
N GLU A 145 -12.84 10.93 -3.30
CA GLU A 145 -12.19 10.09 -4.29
C GLU A 145 -12.09 10.82 -5.64
N VAL A 146 -10.90 10.75 -6.27
CA VAL A 146 -10.64 11.32 -7.61
C VAL A 146 -10.13 10.20 -8.51
N PHE A 147 -11.00 9.67 -9.37
CA PHE A 147 -10.68 8.56 -10.24
C PHE A 147 -9.80 8.98 -11.41
N ALA A 148 -8.77 8.18 -11.70
CA ALA A 148 -7.95 8.24 -12.90
C ALA A 148 -7.84 6.85 -13.51
N GLY A 149 -8.17 6.70 -14.79
CA GLY A 149 -8.22 5.42 -15.49
C GLY A 149 -6.88 4.94 -16.05
N ALA A 150 -6.92 3.76 -16.66
CA ALA A 150 -5.75 3.16 -17.30
C ALA A 150 -5.24 3.97 -18.51
N ASP A 151 -6.12 4.69 -19.18
CA ASP A 151 -5.82 5.57 -20.31
C ASP A 151 -4.85 6.72 -19.96
N VAL A 152 -4.84 7.13 -18.71
CA VAL A 152 -3.92 8.14 -18.16
C VAL A 152 -2.91 7.54 -17.16
N ASN A 153 -2.64 6.23 -17.26
CA ASN A 153 -1.73 5.52 -16.36
C ASN A 153 -2.10 5.67 -14.87
N PHE A 154 -3.38 5.81 -14.56
CA PHE A 154 -3.89 6.02 -13.20
C PHE A 154 -3.30 7.26 -12.49
N GLU A 155 -2.85 8.25 -13.25
CA GLU A 155 -2.32 9.51 -12.74
C GLU A 155 -3.45 10.56 -12.71
N PRO A 156 -3.77 11.18 -11.56
CA PRO A 156 -4.81 12.20 -11.50
C PRO A 156 -4.33 13.49 -12.20
N SER A 157 -5.23 14.15 -12.92
CA SER A 157 -4.94 15.46 -13.46
C SER A 157 -5.15 16.57 -12.41
N LEU A 158 -4.43 17.69 -12.54
CA LEU A 158 -4.64 18.83 -11.64
C LEU A 158 -6.05 19.39 -11.73
N GLU A 159 -6.65 19.38 -12.93
CA GLU A 159 -8.02 19.84 -13.15
C GLU A 159 -9.02 19.01 -12.33
N ALA A 160 -8.80 17.69 -12.28
CA ALA A 160 -9.66 16.79 -11.51
C ALA A 160 -9.47 17.00 -10.00
N LEU A 161 -8.23 17.21 -9.54
CA LEU A 161 -7.92 17.52 -8.14
C LEU A 161 -8.52 18.85 -7.72
N GLU A 162 -8.40 19.92 -8.56
CA GLU A 162 -8.98 21.22 -8.27
C GLU A 162 -10.51 21.19 -8.28
N ALA A 163 -11.13 20.42 -9.18
CA ALA A 163 -12.57 20.26 -9.21
C ALA A 163 -13.13 19.53 -7.97
N ALA A 164 -12.32 18.68 -7.34
CA ALA A 164 -12.67 17.96 -6.11
C ALA A 164 -12.37 18.78 -4.83
N ARG A 165 -11.55 19.83 -4.94
CA ARG A 165 -11.16 20.65 -3.78
C ARG A 165 -12.31 21.54 -3.31
N THR A 166 -12.48 21.60 -2.00
CA THR A 166 -13.39 22.53 -1.31
C THR A 166 -12.64 23.34 -0.24
N GLU A 167 -13.35 24.19 0.49
CA GLU A 167 -12.82 24.89 1.66
C GLU A 167 -12.51 23.95 2.83
N HIS A 168 -13.05 22.73 2.82
CA HIS A 168 -12.82 21.69 3.84
C HIS A 168 -11.64 20.77 3.49
N THR A 169 -11.08 20.88 2.29
CA THR A 169 -9.98 20.03 1.85
C THR A 169 -8.73 20.29 2.68
N LYS A 170 -8.32 19.31 3.49
CA LYS A 170 -7.23 19.39 4.45
C LYS A 170 -5.96 18.70 4.00
N ALA A 171 -6.11 17.57 3.30
CA ALA A 171 -4.98 16.75 2.88
C ALA A 171 -5.23 16.06 1.55
N ILE A 172 -4.15 15.66 0.89
CA ILE A 172 -4.12 14.71 -0.22
C ILE A 172 -3.17 13.57 0.12
N ILE A 173 -3.54 12.32 -0.25
CA ILE A 173 -2.62 11.20 -0.17
C ILE A 173 -2.08 10.84 -1.55
N VAL A 174 -0.76 10.69 -1.66
CA VAL A 174 -0.02 10.30 -2.87
C VAL A 174 0.62 8.95 -2.60
N ASN A 175 0.38 7.95 -3.46
CA ASN A 175 1.00 6.63 -3.36
C ASN A 175 1.61 6.25 -4.71
N SER A 176 2.92 6.37 -4.82
CA SER A 176 3.69 6.02 -6.02
C SER A 176 5.06 5.46 -5.62
N PRO A 177 5.36 4.20 -6.02
CA PRO A 177 4.55 3.25 -6.80
C PRO A 177 3.25 2.86 -6.09
N ASN A 178 2.19 2.65 -6.89
CA ASN A 178 0.82 2.56 -6.38
C ASN A 178 0.38 1.10 -6.07
N ASN A 179 -0.43 0.95 -5.05
CA ASN A 179 -1.28 -0.21 -4.81
C ASN A 179 -2.75 0.25 -4.95
N PRO A 180 -3.53 -0.25 -5.96
CA PRO A 180 -3.41 -1.57 -6.61
C PRO A 180 -2.76 -1.59 -7.99
N THR A 181 -2.47 -0.47 -8.62
CA THR A 181 -2.21 -0.40 -10.07
C THR A 181 -0.78 -0.76 -10.48
N GLY A 182 0.18 -0.63 -9.55
CA GLY A 182 1.60 -0.72 -9.86
C GLY A 182 2.13 0.47 -10.69
N ALA A 183 1.34 1.51 -10.89
CA ALA A 183 1.77 2.71 -11.59
C ALA A 183 2.84 3.47 -10.78
N VAL A 184 3.86 3.94 -11.46
CA VAL A 184 4.80 4.95 -10.96
C VAL A 184 4.45 6.26 -11.65
N TRP A 185 4.08 7.26 -10.86
CA TRP A 185 3.67 8.55 -11.40
C TRP A 185 4.88 9.34 -11.90
N LYS A 186 4.67 10.09 -12.96
CA LYS A 186 5.72 10.90 -13.58
C LYS A 186 6.16 12.04 -12.66
N LEU A 187 7.39 12.50 -12.86
CA LEU A 187 7.95 13.64 -12.14
C LEU A 187 7.05 14.86 -12.25
N GLU A 188 6.57 15.16 -13.45
CA GLU A 188 5.71 16.32 -13.73
C GLU A 188 4.41 16.27 -12.94
N THR A 189 3.79 15.09 -12.82
CA THR A 189 2.55 14.90 -12.05
C THR A 189 2.81 15.13 -10.56
N VAL A 190 3.87 14.53 -10.01
CA VAL A 190 4.20 14.66 -8.58
C VAL A 190 4.59 16.10 -8.23
N GLU A 191 5.37 16.77 -9.09
CA GLU A 191 5.71 18.18 -8.92
C GLU A 191 4.48 19.09 -8.98
N ALA A 192 3.59 18.84 -9.94
CA ALA A 192 2.38 19.62 -10.09
C ALA A 192 1.47 19.50 -8.85
N ILE A 193 1.28 18.28 -8.33
CA ILE A 193 0.53 18.03 -7.09
C ILE A 193 1.20 18.74 -5.91
N GLY A 194 2.51 18.65 -5.78
CA GLY A 194 3.24 19.29 -4.68
C GLY A 194 3.09 20.80 -4.67
N ARG A 195 3.25 21.46 -5.83
CA ARG A 195 3.08 22.91 -5.96
C ARG A 195 1.63 23.35 -5.72
N TRP A 196 0.66 22.60 -6.26
CA TRP A 196 -0.76 22.83 -6.03
C TRP A 196 -1.11 22.73 -4.53
N ALA A 197 -0.58 21.72 -3.84
CA ALA A 197 -0.80 21.56 -2.41
C ALA A 197 -0.20 22.72 -1.60
N VAL A 198 0.97 23.25 -2.00
CA VAL A 198 1.60 24.43 -1.38
C VAL A 198 0.73 25.65 -1.57
N GLU A 199 0.25 25.89 -2.79
CA GLU A 199 -0.61 27.05 -3.13
C GLU A 199 -1.90 27.08 -2.30
N HIS A 200 -2.49 25.91 -2.07
CA HIS A 200 -3.76 25.79 -1.35
C HIS A 200 -3.62 25.42 0.16
N HIS A 201 -2.39 25.40 0.68
CA HIS A 201 -2.11 25.03 2.09
C HIS A 201 -2.63 23.63 2.49
N ILE A 202 -2.58 22.67 1.56
CA ILE A 202 -3.05 21.29 1.73
C ILE A 202 -1.90 20.41 2.19
N TRP A 203 -2.10 19.60 3.22
CA TRP A 203 -1.13 18.60 3.67
C TRP A 203 -0.94 17.52 2.62
N VAL A 204 0.29 17.14 2.34
CA VAL A 204 0.62 16.02 1.48
C VAL A 204 1.07 14.83 2.34
N ILE A 205 0.42 13.68 2.15
CA ILE A 205 0.82 12.41 2.75
C ILE A 205 1.36 11.54 1.60
N SER A 206 2.68 11.35 1.53
CA SER A 206 3.37 10.55 0.51
C SER A 206 3.64 9.16 1.06
N ASP A 207 2.91 8.15 0.58
CA ASP A 207 3.17 6.75 0.91
C ASP A 207 4.13 6.14 -0.12
N GLU A 208 5.39 5.97 0.30
CA GLU A 208 6.52 5.55 -0.53
C GLU A 208 6.94 4.10 -0.24
N ILE A 209 6.03 3.28 0.28
CA ILE A 209 6.34 1.92 0.76
C ILE A 209 6.92 0.99 -0.32
N TYR A 210 6.70 1.27 -1.61
CA TYR A 210 7.19 0.50 -2.75
C TYR A 210 8.37 1.15 -3.46
N GLU A 211 9.03 2.15 -2.89
CA GLU A 211 10.04 3.01 -3.51
C GLU A 211 11.18 2.29 -4.27
N HIS A 212 11.60 1.10 -3.81
CA HIS A 212 12.65 0.31 -4.44
C HIS A 212 12.14 -0.74 -5.46
N LEU A 213 10.82 -0.84 -5.61
CA LEU A 213 10.19 -1.79 -6.53
C LEU A 213 9.74 -1.04 -7.79
N ASN A 214 10.69 -0.57 -8.57
CA ASN A 214 10.51 0.09 -9.85
C ASN A 214 11.12 -0.78 -10.95
N TYR A 215 10.52 -0.77 -12.14
CA TYR A 215 10.90 -1.59 -13.27
C TYR A 215 11.13 -0.71 -14.50
N ASP A 216 11.87 -1.26 -15.46
CA ASP A 216 12.29 -0.56 -16.67
C ASP A 216 13.05 0.73 -16.29
N ASP A 217 12.77 1.85 -16.92
CA ASP A 217 13.37 3.16 -16.64
C ASP A 217 12.56 4.01 -15.66
N ALA A 218 11.55 3.40 -14.98
CA ALA A 218 10.76 4.13 -14.00
C ALA A 218 11.53 4.32 -12.69
N HIS A 219 11.40 5.49 -12.12
CA HIS A 219 11.98 5.86 -10.83
C HIS A 219 10.93 6.50 -9.94
N THR A 220 10.91 6.12 -8.67
CA THR A 220 10.06 6.79 -7.68
C THR A 220 10.41 8.27 -7.62
N THR A 221 9.41 9.13 -7.81
CA THR A 221 9.56 10.56 -7.60
C THR A 221 9.26 10.88 -6.15
N TYR A 222 10.27 11.36 -5.45
CA TYR A 222 10.16 11.76 -4.05
C TYR A 222 9.74 13.24 -3.96
N ILE A 223 8.52 13.49 -3.53
CA ILE A 223 7.96 14.84 -3.51
C ILE A 223 8.75 15.82 -2.63
N GLY A 224 9.34 15.35 -1.53
CA GLY A 224 10.17 16.19 -0.66
C GLY A 224 11.48 16.65 -1.29
N ALA A 225 11.96 15.95 -2.33
CA ALA A 225 13.12 16.35 -3.12
C ALA A 225 12.69 17.18 -4.35
N ALA A 226 11.64 16.76 -5.03
CA ALA A 226 11.14 17.41 -6.24
C ALA A 226 10.53 18.80 -5.98
N VAL A 227 9.83 18.96 -4.82
CA VAL A 227 9.16 20.22 -4.42
C VAL A 227 9.59 20.59 -2.99
N PRO A 228 10.77 21.20 -2.79
CA PRO A 228 11.27 21.55 -1.46
C PRO A 228 10.33 22.43 -0.64
N GLU A 229 9.52 23.26 -1.31
CA GLU A 229 8.55 24.16 -0.69
C GLU A 229 7.44 23.39 0.03
N CYS A 230 7.17 22.16 -0.39
CA CYS A 230 6.15 21.30 0.21
C CYS A 230 6.58 20.72 1.59
N ARG A 231 7.87 20.73 1.93
CA ARG A 231 8.44 20.08 3.13
C ARG A 231 7.78 20.50 4.44
N GLY A 232 7.30 21.74 4.52
CA GLY A 232 6.60 22.26 5.70
C GLY A 232 5.22 21.65 5.94
N GLN A 233 4.66 20.97 4.95
CA GLN A 233 3.32 20.34 4.97
C GLN A 233 3.35 18.92 4.37
N LEU A 234 4.50 18.24 4.44
CA LEU A 234 4.73 16.91 3.90
C LEU A 234 4.92 15.88 5.00
N LEU A 235 4.17 14.77 4.93
CA LEU A 235 4.42 13.54 5.67
C LEU A 235 4.85 12.47 4.69
N VAL A 236 6.04 11.89 4.89
CA VAL A 236 6.51 10.72 4.13
C VAL A 236 6.31 9.48 4.97
N LEU A 237 5.60 8.51 4.43
CA LEU A 237 5.31 7.23 5.07
C LEU A 237 6.05 6.11 4.34
N ASN A 238 6.70 5.23 5.10
CA ASN A 238 7.44 4.12 4.54
C ASN A 238 7.61 2.99 5.57
N GLY A 239 8.36 1.95 5.24
CA GLY A 239 8.63 0.84 6.16
C GLY A 239 9.42 -0.28 5.53
N VAL A 240 9.72 -1.30 6.35
CA VAL A 240 10.52 -2.45 5.92
C VAL A 240 9.71 -3.56 5.24
N ALA A 241 8.38 -3.46 5.24
CA ALA A 241 7.49 -4.57 4.88
C ALA A 241 7.64 -5.03 3.42
N LYS A 242 7.93 -4.09 2.48
CA LYS A 242 7.94 -4.38 1.05
C LYS A 242 9.36 -4.47 0.52
N THR A 243 10.14 -3.41 0.64
CA THR A 243 11.53 -3.35 0.20
C THR A 243 12.39 -4.48 0.76
N TYR A 244 12.21 -4.82 2.05
CA TYR A 244 13.07 -5.80 2.72
C TYR A 244 12.37 -7.13 3.02
N ALA A 245 11.22 -7.40 2.42
CA ALA A 245 10.43 -8.63 2.67
C ALA A 245 10.20 -8.90 4.18
N MET A 246 9.81 -7.87 4.92
CA MET A 246 9.65 -7.89 6.38
C MET A 246 8.21 -7.57 6.85
N PRO A 247 7.14 -8.08 6.22
CA PRO A 247 5.78 -7.69 6.59
C PRO A 247 5.41 -8.11 8.02
N GLY A 248 5.85 -9.28 8.47
CA GLY A 248 5.58 -9.82 9.81
C GLY A 248 6.32 -9.13 10.95
N TRP A 249 7.39 -8.39 10.68
CA TRP A 249 8.18 -7.68 11.69
C TRP A 249 7.50 -6.42 12.21
N ARG A 250 6.52 -5.89 11.48
CA ARG A 250 5.71 -4.75 11.89
C ARG A 250 6.52 -3.49 12.20
N VAL A 251 7.40 -3.06 11.29
CA VAL A 251 8.13 -1.80 11.41
C VAL A 251 7.88 -0.93 10.17
N GLY A 252 7.46 0.29 10.43
CA GLY A 252 7.34 1.39 9.48
C GLY A 252 7.77 2.68 10.13
N TRP A 253 7.61 3.78 9.43
CA TRP A 253 7.90 5.11 9.98
C TRP A 253 7.13 6.21 9.23
N MET A 254 7.04 7.33 9.92
CA MET A 254 6.64 8.62 9.39
C MET A 254 7.83 9.56 9.46
N VAL A 255 8.09 10.31 8.40
CA VAL A 255 8.97 11.48 8.40
C VAL A 255 8.11 12.71 8.19
N ALA A 256 8.16 13.68 9.09
CA ALA A 256 7.25 14.83 9.06
C ALA A 256 7.91 16.09 9.63
N PRO A 257 7.32 17.28 9.46
CA PRO A 257 7.74 18.47 10.18
C PRO A 257 7.79 18.21 11.69
N LEU A 258 8.74 18.85 12.39
CA LEU A 258 9.05 18.56 13.79
C LEU A 258 7.82 18.59 14.71
N GLU A 259 6.90 19.52 14.50
CA GLU A 259 5.69 19.65 15.31
C GLU A 259 4.72 18.48 15.08
N VAL A 260 4.63 17.99 13.83
CA VAL A 260 3.83 16.80 13.50
C VAL A 260 4.47 15.54 14.07
N ALA A 261 5.79 15.41 13.97
CA ALA A 261 6.53 14.28 14.56
C ALA A 261 6.36 14.21 16.09
N LYS A 262 6.38 15.35 16.77
CA LYS A 262 6.08 15.45 18.23
C LYS A 262 4.64 15.06 18.53
N ALA A 263 3.68 15.48 17.72
CA ALA A 263 2.27 15.12 17.87
C ALA A 263 2.07 13.60 17.64
N ALA A 264 2.72 13.01 16.64
CA ALA A 264 2.71 11.57 16.38
C ALA A 264 3.28 10.79 17.58
N ALA A 265 4.44 11.17 18.08
CA ALA A 265 5.04 10.52 19.26
C ALA A 265 4.14 10.62 20.50
N LYS A 266 3.43 11.76 20.70
CA LYS A 266 2.46 11.93 21.77
C LYS A 266 1.26 10.98 21.61
N LEU A 267 0.66 10.93 20.42
CA LEU A 267 -0.45 10.03 20.10
C LEU A 267 -0.04 8.57 20.30
N GLN A 268 1.08 8.16 19.70
CA GLN A 268 1.61 6.80 19.80
C GLN A 268 1.88 6.39 21.26
N GLY A 269 2.35 7.32 22.10
CA GLY A 269 2.57 7.08 23.53
C GLY A 269 1.33 6.66 24.31
N HIS A 270 0.14 7.05 23.84
CA HIS A 270 -1.14 6.67 24.44
C HIS A 270 -1.87 5.56 23.69
N MET A 271 -1.39 5.20 22.49
CA MET A 271 -2.03 4.20 21.63
C MET A 271 -1.33 2.84 21.73
N THR A 272 -0.08 2.75 21.30
CA THR A 272 0.68 1.50 21.22
C THR A 272 2.00 1.53 21.99
N SER A 273 2.42 2.69 22.49
CA SER A 273 3.78 2.93 22.96
C SER A 273 4.81 2.69 21.85
N ASN A 274 6.04 2.32 22.18
CA ASN A 274 7.09 2.05 21.20
C ASN A 274 6.86 0.75 20.42
N VAL A 275 7.41 0.66 19.21
CA VAL A 275 7.53 -0.59 18.46
C VAL A 275 8.42 -1.59 19.21
N ALA A 276 8.18 -2.88 19.06
CA ALA A 276 8.95 -3.94 19.68
C ALA A 276 10.46 -3.74 19.42
N ASN A 277 11.27 -3.74 20.50
CA ASN A 277 12.70 -3.44 20.41
C ASN A 277 13.43 -4.37 19.43
N ILE A 278 13.16 -5.68 19.51
CA ILE A 278 13.79 -6.67 18.61
C ILE A 278 13.47 -6.37 17.13
N SER A 279 12.22 -6.02 16.83
CA SER A 279 11.82 -5.63 15.47
C SER A 279 12.53 -4.36 15.01
N GLN A 280 12.74 -3.39 15.89
CA GLN A 280 13.49 -2.19 15.56
C GLN A 280 14.97 -2.49 15.28
N ARG A 281 15.60 -3.43 16.01
CA ARG A 281 16.98 -3.88 15.75
C ARG A 281 17.10 -4.58 14.40
N ALA A 282 16.11 -5.41 14.05
CA ALA A 282 16.02 -6.01 12.72
C ALA A 282 15.88 -4.93 11.62
N ALA A 283 14.98 -3.97 11.83
CA ALA A 283 14.77 -2.87 10.89
C ALA A 283 16.02 -1.99 10.71
N LEU A 284 16.79 -1.75 11.79
CA LEU A 284 18.06 -1.05 11.71
C LEU A 284 19.06 -1.78 10.79
N ALA A 285 19.17 -3.11 10.95
CA ALA A 285 20.03 -3.91 10.09
C ALA A 285 19.60 -3.90 8.62
N ALA A 286 18.28 -3.84 8.36
CA ALA A 286 17.75 -3.73 7.01
C ALA A 286 18.03 -2.36 6.39
N VAL A 287 17.67 -1.28 7.10
CA VAL A 287 17.75 0.11 6.58
C VAL A 287 19.20 0.57 6.38
N ALA A 288 20.11 0.19 7.29
CA ALA A 288 21.54 0.51 7.23
C ALA A 288 22.34 -0.50 6.39
N GLY A 289 21.75 -1.62 6.02
CA GLY A 289 22.40 -2.72 5.30
C GLY A 289 22.46 -2.52 3.79
N PRO A 290 23.06 -3.50 3.09
CA PRO A 290 23.12 -3.52 1.63
C PRO A 290 21.76 -3.82 1.02
N LEU A 291 21.59 -3.46 -0.26
CA LEU A 291 20.35 -3.67 -1.04
C LEU A 291 20.45 -4.83 -2.05
N ASP A 292 21.48 -5.69 -1.97
CA ASP A 292 21.70 -6.76 -2.94
C ASP A 292 20.51 -7.72 -3.02
N GLU A 293 19.99 -8.18 -1.88
CA GLU A 293 18.82 -9.07 -1.82
C GLU A 293 17.54 -8.37 -2.31
N VAL A 294 17.42 -7.06 -2.10
CA VAL A 294 16.32 -6.24 -2.65
C VAL A 294 16.39 -6.21 -4.17
N HIS A 295 17.59 -6.05 -4.73
CA HIS A 295 17.81 -6.05 -6.17
C HIS A 295 17.49 -7.42 -6.81
N GLU A 296 17.86 -8.53 -6.16
CA GLU A 296 17.52 -9.88 -6.66
C GLU A 296 16.01 -10.14 -6.58
N MET A 297 15.35 -9.75 -5.49
CA MET A 297 13.90 -9.83 -5.37
C MET A 297 13.20 -9.00 -6.46
N ARG A 298 13.67 -7.79 -6.73
CA ARG A 298 13.14 -6.92 -7.79
C ARG A 298 13.26 -7.56 -9.17
N LYS A 299 14.39 -8.22 -9.48
CA LYS A 299 14.57 -8.96 -10.76
C LYS A 299 13.54 -10.08 -10.92
N ALA A 300 13.30 -10.85 -9.86
CA ALA A 300 12.30 -11.90 -9.87
C ALA A 300 10.87 -11.33 -10.07
N PHE A 301 10.55 -10.24 -9.38
CA PHE A 301 9.27 -9.55 -9.59
C PHE A 301 9.13 -9.00 -11.01
N ASP A 302 10.19 -8.48 -11.63
CA ASP A 302 10.13 -7.99 -13.01
C ASP A 302 9.84 -9.12 -14.01
N ALA A 303 10.44 -10.29 -13.82
CA ALA A 303 10.14 -11.47 -14.64
C ALA A 303 8.67 -11.89 -14.51
N ARG A 304 8.13 -11.96 -13.28
CA ARG A 304 6.73 -12.30 -13.00
C ARG A 304 5.76 -11.26 -13.52
N ARG A 305 6.10 -9.97 -13.40
CA ARG A 305 5.35 -8.85 -13.97
C ARG A 305 5.11 -9.03 -15.47
N ARG A 306 6.17 -9.32 -16.22
CA ARG A 306 6.09 -9.54 -17.66
C ARG A 306 5.25 -10.77 -18.00
N ALA A 307 5.44 -11.86 -17.25
CA ALA A 307 4.69 -13.09 -17.44
C ALA A 307 3.17 -12.90 -17.20
N ILE A 308 2.78 -12.29 -16.08
CA ILE A 308 1.37 -12.09 -15.74
C ILE A 308 0.67 -11.12 -16.69
N VAL A 309 1.34 -10.02 -17.10
CA VAL A 309 0.79 -9.05 -18.06
C VAL A 309 0.54 -9.74 -19.41
N THR A 310 1.50 -10.55 -19.89
CA THR A 310 1.34 -11.31 -21.13
C THR A 310 0.17 -12.27 -21.02
N ALA A 311 0.08 -13.04 -19.92
CA ALA A 311 -0.96 -14.04 -19.73
C ALA A 311 -2.38 -13.41 -19.61
N LEU A 312 -2.52 -12.28 -18.93
CA LEU A 312 -3.79 -11.57 -18.81
C LEU A 312 -4.24 -10.99 -20.14
N ASN A 313 -3.34 -10.36 -20.90
CA ASN A 313 -3.68 -9.80 -22.22
C ASN A 313 -3.91 -10.88 -23.31
N ASP A 314 -3.59 -12.14 -23.03
CA ASP A 314 -3.92 -13.29 -23.89
C ASP A 314 -5.33 -13.85 -23.62
N ILE A 315 -6.09 -13.25 -22.69
CA ILE A 315 -7.50 -13.54 -22.41
C ILE A 315 -8.36 -12.52 -23.16
N GLU A 316 -9.26 -13.00 -24.03
CA GLU A 316 -10.14 -12.10 -24.79
C GLU A 316 -11.04 -11.29 -23.85
N GLY A 317 -11.03 -9.97 -24.01
CA GLY A 317 -11.82 -9.04 -23.18
C GLY A 317 -11.13 -8.60 -21.90
N VAL A 318 -9.90 -9.02 -21.62
CA VAL A 318 -9.07 -8.49 -20.54
C VAL A 318 -8.07 -7.48 -21.12
N ASN A 319 -7.93 -6.32 -20.45
CA ASN A 319 -6.90 -5.34 -20.78
C ASN A 319 -6.08 -5.04 -19.53
N CYS A 320 -4.81 -5.42 -19.53
CA CYS A 320 -3.91 -5.23 -18.40
C CYS A 320 -2.75 -4.31 -18.81
N PRO A 321 -2.74 -3.04 -18.37
CA PRO A 321 -1.59 -2.16 -18.53
C PRO A 321 -0.36 -2.75 -17.86
N THR A 322 0.82 -2.53 -18.45
CA THR A 322 2.08 -2.96 -17.84
C THR A 322 2.43 -2.03 -16.67
N PRO A 323 2.44 -2.51 -15.43
CA PRO A 323 2.82 -1.68 -14.29
C PRO A 323 4.33 -1.40 -14.32
N THR A 324 4.72 -0.26 -13.81
CA THR A 324 6.13 0.15 -13.73
C THR A 324 6.70 0.09 -12.31
N GLY A 325 5.89 -0.34 -11.33
CA GLY A 325 6.32 -0.49 -9.94
C GLY A 325 5.48 -1.48 -9.12
N ALA A 326 5.79 -1.58 -7.83
CA ALA A 326 5.18 -2.48 -6.86
C ALA A 326 5.24 -3.96 -7.28
N PHE A 327 4.26 -4.78 -6.92
CA PHE A 327 4.13 -6.18 -7.36
C PHE A 327 2.65 -6.54 -7.61
N TYR A 328 1.92 -5.60 -8.24
CA TYR A 328 0.52 -5.75 -8.61
C TYR A 328 0.32 -5.45 -10.09
N VAL A 329 -0.65 -6.14 -10.69
CA VAL A 329 -1.31 -5.73 -11.93
C VAL A 329 -2.76 -5.43 -11.65
N PHE A 330 -3.32 -4.49 -12.41
CA PHE A 330 -4.70 -4.04 -12.28
C PHE A 330 -5.38 -4.14 -13.64
N ALA A 331 -6.06 -5.26 -13.85
CA ALA A 331 -6.61 -5.64 -15.13
C ALA A 331 -8.05 -5.16 -15.28
N ASP A 332 -8.34 -4.48 -16.38
CA ASP A 332 -9.68 -4.13 -16.81
C ASP A 332 -10.38 -5.37 -17.37
N ILE A 333 -11.53 -5.71 -16.80
CA ILE A 333 -12.39 -6.83 -17.18
C ILE A 333 -13.79 -6.38 -17.62
N THR A 334 -14.00 -5.08 -17.84
CA THR A 334 -15.31 -4.52 -18.17
C THR A 334 -15.95 -5.19 -19.38
N ALA A 335 -15.16 -5.59 -20.38
CA ALA A 335 -15.63 -6.29 -21.56
C ALA A 335 -16.13 -7.72 -21.29
N LEU A 336 -15.84 -8.30 -20.13
CA LEU A 336 -16.31 -9.62 -19.70
C LEU A 336 -17.58 -9.56 -18.83
N LEU A 337 -17.88 -8.40 -18.24
CA LEU A 337 -19.07 -8.23 -17.42
C LEU A 337 -20.34 -8.38 -18.27
N GLY A 338 -21.38 -8.97 -17.69
CA GLY A 338 -22.65 -9.27 -18.36
C GLY A 338 -22.60 -10.44 -19.35
N LYS A 339 -21.44 -11.10 -19.53
CA LYS A 339 -21.30 -12.28 -20.40
C LYS A 339 -21.39 -13.57 -19.61
N PRO A 340 -21.95 -14.65 -20.19
CA PRO A 340 -21.90 -15.98 -19.59
C PRO A 340 -20.48 -16.56 -19.74
N LEU A 341 -19.85 -16.87 -18.59
CA LEU A 341 -18.49 -17.40 -18.53
C LEU A 341 -18.43 -18.69 -17.71
N GLY A 342 -17.37 -19.44 -17.92
CA GLY A 342 -17.13 -20.68 -17.21
C GLY A 342 -18.08 -21.82 -17.58
N PRO A 343 -17.85 -23.01 -17.00
CA PRO A 343 -18.61 -24.22 -17.35
C PRO A 343 -20.09 -24.15 -16.97
N LYS A 344 -20.46 -23.22 -16.08
CA LYS A 344 -21.84 -23.00 -15.65
C LYS A 344 -22.55 -21.88 -16.41
N GLY A 345 -21.84 -21.14 -17.27
CA GLY A 345 -22.36 -19.95 -17.94
C GLY A 345 -22.72 -18.83 -16.94
N THR A 346 -21.91 -18.65 -15.91
CA THR A 346 -22.16 -17.65 -14.87
C THR A 346 -22.03 -16.24 -15.46
N VAL A 347 -23.02 -15.39 -15.18
CA VAL A 347 -23.03 -13.99 -15.58
C VAL A 347 -22.74 -13.14 -14.35
N SER A 348 -21.74 -12.26 -14.46
CA SER A 348 -21.33 -11.34 -13.41
C SER A 348 -21.52 -9.90 -13.89
N ASP A 349 -22.29 -9.11 -13.15
CA ASP A 349 -22.56 -7.71 -13.50
C ASP A 349 -21.54 -6.73 -12.89
N THR A 350 -20.82 -7.17 -11.85
CA THR A 350 -19.80 -6.39 -11.13
C THR A 350 -18.47 -7.14 -11.07
N SER A 351 -17.36 -6.42 -10.87
CA SER A 351 -16.06 -7.09 -10.65
C SER A 351 -16.03 -7.86 -9.33
N ALA A 352 -16.88 -7.50 -8.35
CA ALA A 352 -17.03 -8.27 -7.12
C ALA A 352 -17.68 -9.65 -7.38
N ASP A 353 -18.78 -9.70 -8.16
CA ASP A 353 -19.41 -10.96 -8.55
C ASP A 353 -18.48 -11.80 -9.41
N PHE A 354 -17.76 -11.15 -10.34
CA PHE A 354 -16.77 -11.80 -11.19
C PHE A 354 -15.65 -12.46 -10.37
N ALA A 355 -15.06 -11.73 -9.42
CA ALA A 355 -14.01 -12.25 -8.55
C ALA A 355 -14.52 -13.43 -7.69
N ALA A 356 -15.78 -13.38 -7.25
CA ALA A 356 -16.40 -14.47 -6.50
C ALA A 356 -16.60 -15.71 -7.39
N ALA A 357 -17.12 -15.56 -8.61
CA ALA A 357 -17.30 -16.64 -9.56
C ALA A 357 -15.96 -17.27 -9.99
N LEU A 358 -14.95 -16.44 -10.29
CA LEU A 358 -13.60 -16.89 -10.62
C LEU A 358 -12.98 -17.72 -9.49
N LEU A 359 -13.19 -17.32 -8.24
CA LEU A 359 -12.72 -18.09 -7.08
C LEU A 359 -13.50 -19.41 -6.92
N ASP A 360 -14.82 -19.37 -7.02
CA ASP A 360 -15.66 -20.52 -6.74
C ASP A 360 -15.63 -21.58 -7.86
N GLU A 361 -15.36 -21.19 -9.10
CA GLU A 361 -15.41 -22.08 -10.26
C GLU A 361 -14.01 -22.44 -10.83
N ALA A 362 -13.08 -21.46 -10.85
CA ALA A 362 -11.73 -21.67 -11.36
C ALA A 362 -10.67 -21.80 -10.24
N HIS A 363 -11.06 -21.60 -9.00
CA HIS A 363 -10.17 -21.62 -7.84
C HIS A 363 -9.01 -20.61 -7.95
N VAL A 364 -9.29 -19.44 -8.53
CA VAL A 364 -8.37 -18.32 -8.67
C VAL A 364 -8.88 -17.15 -7.84
N ALA A 365 -8.13 -16.72 -6.84
CA ALA A 365 -8.50 -15.63 -5.96
C ALA A 365 -7.86 -14.30 -6.40
N ALA A 366 -8.66 -13.36 -6.87
CA ALA A 366 -8.26 -11.98 -7.19
C ALA A 366 -9.08 -10.99 -6.37
N VAL A 367 -8.61 -9.75 -6.22
CA VAL A 367 -9.33 -8.73 -5.44
C VAL A 367 -10.10 -7.82 -6.39
N PRO A 368 -11.43 -7.65 -6.20
CA PRO A 368 -12.24 -6.82 -7.08
C PRO A 368 -11.93 -5.32 -6.96
N GLY A 369 -12.07 -4.62 -8.07
CA GLY A 369 -11.72 -3.21 -8.23
C GLY A 369 -12.55 -2.27 -7.37
N GLU A 370 -13.79 -2.63 -7.03
CA GLU A 370 -14.66 -1.87 -6.12
C GLU A 370 -13.96 -1.59 -4.78
N ALA A 371 -13.14 -2.52 -4.30
CA ALA A 371 -12.36 -2.35 -3.08
C ALA A 371 -11.34 -1.20 -3.15
N PHE A 372 -11.00 -0.75 -4.34
CA PHE A 372 -9.99 0.27 -4.62
C PHE A 372 -10.59 1.53 -5.26
N GLY A 373 -11.92 1.69 -5.25
CA GLY A 373 -12.63 2.79 -5.91
C GLY A 373 -12.63 2.71 -7.44
N ALA A 374 -12.49 1.51 -8.02
CA ALA A 374 -12.37 1.29 -9.46
C ALA A 374 -13.17 0.06 -9.93
N PRO A 375 -14.51 0.14 -10.00
CA PRO A 375 -15.32 -0.93 -10.54
C PRO A 375 -14.88 -1.34 -11.95
N GLY A 376 -15.04 -2.61 -12.30
CA GLY A 376 -14.67 -3.15 -13.61
C GLY A 376 -13.21 -3.62 -13.71
N TYR A 377 -12.44 -3.55 -12.63
CA TYR A 377 -11.06 -4.02 -12.57
C TYR A 377 -10.89 -5.20 -11.61
N LEU A 378 -9.78 -5.93 -11.77
CA LEU A 378 -9.30 -6.92 -10.81
C LEU A 378 -7.82 -6.66 -10.49
N ARG A 379 -7.47 -6.70 -9.20
CA ARG A 379 -6.07 -6.68 -8.77
C ARG A 379 -5.54 -8.11 -8.61
N PHE A 380 -4.41 -8.38 -9.25
CA PHE A 380 -3.61 -9.57 -9.03
C PHE A 380 -2.25 -9.18 -8.46
N SER A 381 -1.84 -9.80 -7.36
CA SER A 381 -0.47 -9.72 -6.85
C SER A 381 0.38 -10.80 -7.53
N TYR A 382 1.53 -10.44 -8.08
CA TYR A 382 2.48 -11.43 -8.62
C TYR A 382 3.60 -11.78 -7.62
N ALA A 383 3.36 -11.51 -6.34
CA ALA A 383 4.23 -11.95 -5.24
C ALA A 383 3.89 -13.37 -4.79
N LEU A 384 4.04 -14.34 -5.70
CA LEU A 384 3.81 -15.77 -5.48
C LEU A 384 4.83 -16.61 -6.28
N ALA A 385 4.82 -17.94 -6.15
CA ALA A 385 5.72 -18.81 -6.90
C ALA A 385 5.41 -18.77 -8.41
N ASP A 386 6.41 -18.99 -9.24
CA ASP A 386 6.28 -18.90 -10.70
C ASP A 386 5.30 -19.95 -11.23
N GLU A 387 5.30 -21.15 -10.65
CA GLU A 387 4.40 -22.26 -10.99
C GLU A 387 2.95 -21.91 -10.64
N ASP A 388 2.72 -21.31 -9.46
CA ASP A 388 1.39 -20.87 -9.03
C ASP A 388 0.87 -19.76 -9.94
N LEU A 389 1.73 -18.81 -10.34
CA LEU A 389 1.36 -17.74 -11.25
C LEU A 389 0.91 -18.30 -12.60
N ALA A 390 1.71 -19.20 -13.18
CA ALA A 390 1.39 -19.82 -14.46
C ALA A 390 0.09 -20.62 -14.41
N GLU A 391 -0.10 -21.42 -13.35
CA GLU A 391 -1.31 -22.23 -13.17
C GLU A 391 -2.54 -21.37 -12.96
N GLY A 392 -2.46 -20.33 -12.13
CA GLY A 392 -3.60 -19.44 -11.91
C GLY A 392 -4.03 -18.71 -13.19
N MET A 393 -3.08 -18.25 -14.00
CA MET A 393 -3.39 -17.60 -15.28
C MET A 393 -3.98 -18.59 -16.30
N ARG A 394 -3.49 -19.83 -16.35
CA ARG A 394 -4.07 -20.90 -17.18
C ARG A 394 -5.54 -21.15 -16.79
N ARG A 395 -5.84 -21.31 -15.50
CA ARG A 395 -7.21 -21.51 -15.00
C ARG A 395 -8.11 -20.35 -15.34
N PHE A 396 -7.65 -19.12 -15.14
CA PHE A 396 -8.45 -17.94 -15.49
C PHE A 396 -8.78 -17.92 -16.98
N LYS A 397 -7.78 -18.15 -17.85
CA LYS A 397 -7.98 -18.20 -19.31
C LYS A 397 -8.98 -19.28 -19.71
N GLU A 398 -8.86 -20.49 -19.17
CA GLU A 398 -9.78 -21.59 -19.46
C GLU A 398 -11.21 -21.30 -18.98
N TRP A 399 -11.37 -20.59 -17.86
CA TRP A 399 -12.67 -20.23 -17.33
C TRP A 399 -13.31 -19.07 -18.11
N ALA A 400 -12.52 -18.14 -18.63
CA ALA A 400 -13.01 -16.97 -19.36
C ALA A 400 -13.38 -17.29 -20.82
N ASN A 401 -12.84 -18.36 -21.42
CA ASN A 401 -13.12 -18.82 -22.79
C ASN A 401 -14.21 -19.89 -22.83
#